data_c45711658b439b95a0821efedda315b7
#
_entry.id   c45711658b439b95a0821efedda315b7
#
_cell.length_a   1.000
_cell.length_b   1.000
_cell.length_c   1.000
_cell.angle_alpha   90.00
_cell.angle_beta   90.00
_cell.angle_gamma   90.00
#
_symmetry.space_group_name_H-M   'P 1'
#
loop_
_entity.id
_entity.type
_entity.pdbx_description
1 polymer ?
#
loop_
_entity_poly.entity_id
_entity_poly.type
_entity_poly.pdbx_seq_one_letter_code
_entity_poly.pdbx_strand_id
1 'polypeptide(L)'
;MTIEGLNHFNIMGSRSLIGDVRDFYVDVIGLSEGWRPDFDFDGHWLYAGDAPILHLMVSEEGSETDDGGVSSTTGHLDHIALTAADLTAVESRLIELGRVYKKKVIPGFNVTQLFLHDPIGLGVELNFSESS
;
A
#
# COMPACT_ATOMS: atom_id res chain seq x y z
N MET A 1 3.26 13.42 27.01
CA MET A 1 3.54 12.55 25.85
C MET A 1 2.30 12.42 24.98
N THR A 2 2.43 12.72 23.73
CA THR A 2 1.29 12.74 22.84
C THR A 2 1.63 12.01 21.56
N ILE A 3 0.76 11.09 21.15
CA ILE A 3 0.88 10.46 19.85
C ILE A 3 0.14 11.35 18.87
N GLU A 4 0.78 11.72 17.77
CA GLU A 4 0.18 12.66 16.84
C GLU A 4 -0.38 12.01 15.58
N GLY A 5 -0.04 10.79 15.32
CA GLY A 5 -0.59 10.13 14.16
C GLY A 5 0.32 9.01 13.67
N LEU A 6 -0.08 8.40 12.59
CA LEU A 6 0.72 7.35 11.96
C LEU A 6 1.79 8.03 11.10
N ASN A 7 3.04 7.63 11.27
CA ASN A 7 4.12 8.21 10.48
C ASN A 7 4.34 7.40 9.21
N HIS A 8 4.53 6.12 9.34
CA HIS A 8 4.71 5.26 8.18
C HIS A 8 4.49 3.82 8.57
N PHE A 9 4.37 2.94 7.59
CA PHE A 9 4.41 1.51 7.85
C PHE A 9 5.51 0.91 6.98
N ASN A 10 5.99 -0.25 7.35
CA ASN A 10 7.17 -0.86 6.72
C ASN A 10 6.83 -2.28 6.30
N ILE A 11 7.25 -2.65 5.10
CA ILE A 11 7.14 -4.01 4.61
C ILE A 11 8.55 -4.50 4.31
N MET A 12 8.88 -5.69 4.78
CA MET A 12 10.22 -6.25 4.61
C MET A 12 10.10 -7.63 4.00
N GLY A 13 10.99 -7.97 3.13
CA GLY A 13 10.99 -9.28 2.51
C GLY A 13 12.08 -9.41 1.49
N SER A 14 12.01 -10.51 0.72
CA SER A 14 13.03 -10.78 -0.30
C SER A 14 13.03 -9.69 -1.36
N ARG A 15 14.11 -9.60 -2.09
CA ARG A 15 14.22 -8.62 -3.16
C ARG A 15 13.09 -8.79 -4.18
N SER A 16 12.77 -10.02 -4.51
CA SER A 16 11.71 -10.27 -5.48
C SER A 16 10.36 -9.80 -4.96
N LEU A 17 10.04 -10.13 -3.71
CA LEU A 17 8.78 -9.71 -3.13
C LEU A 17 8.70 -8.20 -3.01
N ILE A 18 9.77 -7.56 -2.53
CA ILE A 18 9.77 -6.11 -2.37
C ILE A 18 9.63 -5.41 -3.71
N GLY A 19 10.19 -5.99 -4.78
CA GLY A 19 9.98 -5.42 -6.12
C GLY A 19 8.52 -5.47 -6.52
N ASP A 20 7.84 -6.57 -6.23
CA ASP A 20 6.42 -6.69 -6.56
C ASP A 20 5.59 -5.72 -5.71
N VAL A 21 5.92 -5.56 -4.44
CA VAL A 21 5.22 -4.66 -3.56
C VAL A 21 5.41 -3.21 -4.03
N ARG A 22 6.66 -2.86 -4.38
CA ARG A 22 6.93 -1.51 -4.88
C ARG A 22 6.12 -1.24 -6.13
N ASP A 23 6.07 -2.18 -7.07
CA ASP A 23 5.34 -1.97 -8.30
C ASP A 23 3.84 -1.81 -8.05
N PHE A 24 3.30 -2.58 -7.11
CA PHE A 24 1.89 -2.46 -6.79
C PHE A 24 1.57 -1.06 -6.23
N TYR A 25 2.36 -0.60 -5.27
CA TYR A 25 2.04 0.68 -4.65
C TYR A 25 2.33 1.87 -5.56
N VAL A 26 3.27 1.74 -6.48
CA VAL A 26 3.54 2.82 -7.44
C VAL A 26 2.57 2.76 -8.60
N ASP A 27 2.44 1.59 -9.22
CA ASP A 27 1.69 1.49 -10.47
C ASP A 27 0.19 1.38 -10.26
N VAL A 28 -0.25 0.70 -9.21
CA VAL A 28 -1.68 0.48 -8.99
C VAL A 28 -2.24 1.54 -8.04
N ILE A 29 -1.59 1.76 -6.89
CA ILE A 29 -2.09 2.69 -5.89
C ILE A 29 -1.73 4.13 -6.21
N GLY A 30 -0.58 4.34 -6.82
CA GLY A 30 -0.22 5.69 -7.25
C GLY A 30 0.71 6.44 -6.31
N LEU A 31 1.42 5.74 -5.43
CA LEU A 31 2.45 6.40 -4.64
C LEU A 31 3.65 6.70 -5.51
N SER A 32 4.49 7.62 -5.08
CA SER A 32 5.69 8.00 -5.82
C SER A 32 6.93 7.55 -5.08
N GLU A 33 7.86 6.97 -5.79
CA GLU A 33 9.12 6.62 -5.18
C GLU A 33 9.98 7.87 -5.06
N GLY A 34 10.64 8.08 -3.93
CA GLY A 34 11.42 9.27 -3.71
C GLY A 34 12.63 9.02 -2.86
N TRP A 35 13.20 10.10 -2.37
CA TRP A 35 14.45 10.07 -1.63
C TRP A 35 14.34 9.21 -0.37
N ARG A 36 15.40 8.51 -0.07
CA ARG A 36 15.54 7.78 1.20
C ARG A 36 16.99 7.92 1.66
N PRO A 37 17.21 7.84 2.97
CA PRO A 37 18.59 7.91 3.47
C PRO A 37 19.42 6.76 2.92
N ASP A 38 20.75 6.94 2.95
CA ASP A 38 21.68 5.97 2.40
C ASP A 38 21.91 4.88 3.45
N PHE A 39 20.94 3.98 3.59
CA PHE A 39 21.07 2.88 4.52
C PHE A 39 21.99 1.80 3.95
N ASP A 40 22.43 0.89 4.82
CA ASP A 40 23.28 -0.19 4.35
C ASP A 40 22.47 -1.40 3.90
N PHE A 41 21.19 -1.21 3.60
CA PHE A 41 20.34 -2.24 3.02
C PHE A 41 19.55 -1.59 1.89
N ASP A 42 19.13 -2.41 0.93
CA ASP A 42 18.37 -1.91 -0.20
C ASP A 42 16.89 -1.78 0.13
N GLY A 43 16.23 -0.89 -0.51
CA GLY A 43 14.80 -0.68 -0.29
C GLY A 43 14.28 0.51 -1.06
N HIS A 44 13.08 0.92 -0.70
CA HIS A 44 12.41 2.03 -1.37
C HIS A 44 11.58 2.79 -0.35
N TRP A 45 11.50 4.09 -0.51
CA TRP A 45 10.55 4.90 0.24
C TRP A 45 9.52 5.42 -0.75
N LEU A 46 8.25 5.18 -0.45
CA LEU A 46 7.15 5.55 -1.33
C LEU A 46 6.33 6.63 -0.65
N TYR A 47 6.04 7.66 -1.41
CA TYR A 47 5.49 8.91 -0.90
C TYR A 47 4.05 9.13 -1.34
N ALA A 48 3.25 9.68 -0.44
CA ALA A 48 1.96 10.27 -0.76
C ALA A 48 2.20 11.77 -0.59
N GLY A 49 2.33 12.50 -1.69
CA GLY A 49 2.72 13.89 -1.64
C GLY A 49 4.12 14.01 -1.06
N ASP A 50 4.24 14.73 0.04
CA ASP A 50 5.55 14.93 0.66
C ASP A 50 5.85 13.94 1.76
N ALA A 51 4.93 13.04 2.05
CA ALA A 51 5.08 12.14 3.18
C ALA A 51 5.51 10.75 2.75
N PRO A 52 6.66 10.26 3.22
CA PRO A 52 7.12 8.90 2.88
C PRO A 52 6.41 7.90 3.76
N ILE A 53 5.19 7.53 3.38
CA ILE A 53 4.32 6.74 4.22
C ILE A 53 4.59 5.25 4.19
N LEU A 54 5.28 4.76 3.19
CA LEU A 54 5.58 3.33 3.11
C LEU A 54 7.07 3.15 2.88
N HIS A 55 7.70 2.40 3.78
CA HIS A 55 9.12 2.08 3.67
C HIS A 55 9.25 0.60 3.35
N LEU A 56 9.98 0.30 2.31
CA LEU A 56 10.20 -1.08 1.87
C LEU A 56 11.66 -1.44 2.13
N MET A 57 11.89 -2.61 2.74
CA MET A 57 13.23 -3.07 3.06
C MET A 57 13.46 -4.43 2.45
N VAL A 58 14.57 -4.57 1.76
CA VAL A 58 14.97 -5.87 1.25
C VAL A 58 15.74 -6.59 2.34
N SER A 59 15.32 -7.80 2.67
CA SER A 59 16.04 -8.64 3.61
C SER A 59 15.95 -10.08 3.11
N GLU A 60 17.07 -10.61 2.69
CA GLU A 60 17.09 -11.98 2.22
C GLU A 60 17.19 -12.94 3.37
N GLU A 61 17.52 -12.42 4.54
CA GLU A 61 17.64 -13.24 5.68
C GLU A 61 16.31 -13.70 6.08
N GLY A 62 15.98 -14.79 6.13
CA GLY A 62 14.67 -15.24 6.49
C GLY A 62 13.74 -15.47 5.32
N SER A 63 14.15 -15.05 4.16
CA SER A 63 13.25 -15.20 3.04
C SER A 63 13.01 -16.66 2.75
N GLU A 64 13.95 -17.49 3.08
CA GLU A 64 13.70 -18.82 2.81
C GLU A 64 12.72 -19.34 3.75
N THR A 65 12.68 -18.84 4.86
CA THR A 65 11.73 -19.37 5.77
C THR A 65 10.46 -18.88 5.40
N ASP A 66 10.47 -17.83 4.84
CA ASP A 66 9.28 -17.26 4.58
C ASP A 66 8.66 -17.88 3.52
N ASP A 67 9.25 -18.40 2.87
CA ASP A 67 8.59 -18.92 1.90
C ASP A 67 7.61 -18.93 1.88
N GLY A 68 7.99 -18.64 2.37
CA GLY A 68 7.22 -18.61 2.61
C GLY A 68 6.51 -17.91 1.90
N GLY A 69 6.81 -17.18 1.80
CA GLY A 69 6.05 -16.37 1.16
C GLY A 69 4.86 -17.01 0.94
N VAL A 70 4.84 -17.99 1.29
CA VAL A 70 3.71 -18.58 1.19
C VAL A 70 2.71 -17.92 1.90
N SER A 71 2.97 -17.42 2.93
CA SER A 71 1.97 -16.77 3.69
C SER A 71 1.56 -15.51 3.03
N SER A 72 0.35 -15.40 2.77
CA SER A 72 -0.19 -14.15 2.28
C SER A 72 -0.92 -13.49 3.41
N THR A 73 -0.63 -13.83 4.65
CA THR A 73 -1.33 -13.21 5.74
C THR A 73 -0.39 -12.26 6.48
N THR A 74 -0.92 -11.18 6.95
CA THR A 74 -0.18 -10.19 7.72
C THR A 74 -0.52 -10.32 9.20
N GLY A 75 -0.91 -11.47 9.64
CA GLY A 75 -1.27 -11.72 11.03
C GLY A 75 -2.63 -11.12 11.33
N HIS A 76 -2.74 -10.40 12.42
CA HIS A 76 -3.99 -9.78 12.78
C HIS A 76 -4.20 -8.42 12.12
N LEU A 77 -3.19 -7.89 11.43
CA LEU A 77 -3.35 -6.62 10.72
C LEU A 77 -4.10 -6.91 9.43
N ASP A 78 -5.32 -6.41 9.34
CA ASP A 78 -6.20 -6.72 8.22
C ASP A 78 -5.99 -5.78 7.04
N HIS A 79 -5.95 -4.50 7.30
CA HIS A 79 -5.81 -3.55 6.19
C HIS A 79 -5.27 -2.21 6.67
N ILE A 80 -4.85 -1.42 5.73
CA ILE A 80 -4.53 -0.01 5.95
C ILE A 80 -5.51 0.78 5.11
N ALA A 81 -5.78 2.00 5.49
CA ALA A 81 -6.70 2.86 4.75
C ALA A 81 -5.97 4.12 4.33
N LEU A 82 -6.12 4.49 3.07
CA LEU A 82 -5.51 5.67 2.50
C LEU A 82 -6.60 6.62 2.06
N THR A 83 -6.40 7.90 2.28
CA THR A 83 -7.32 8.92 1.79
C THR A 83 -6.95 9.21 0.34
N ALA A 84 -7.94 9.17 -0.53
CA ALA A 84 -7.70 9.34 -1.95
C ALA A 84 -8.69 10.36 -2.52
N ALA A 85 -8.41 10.81 -3.73
CA ALA A 85 -9.27 11.76 -4.42
C ALA A 85 -9.46 11.33 -5.86
N ASP A 86 -10.51 11.83 -6.48
CA ASP A 86 -10.81 11.58 -7.90
C ASP A 86 -11.17 10.10 -8.13
N LEU A 87 -12.28 9.71 -7.54
CA LEU A 87 -12.76 8.33 -7.64
C LEU A 87 -12.86 7.85 -9.08
N THR A 88 -13.40 8.68 -9.95
CA THR A 88 -13.59 8.27 -11.35
C THR A 88 -12.28 7.93 -12.03
N ALA A 89 -11.26 8.73 -11.82
CA ALA A 89 -9.96 8.48 -12.43
C ALA A 89 -9.31 7.22 -11.84
N VAL A 90 -9.46 7.00 -10.53
CA VAL A 90 -8.88 5.84 -9.91
C VAL A 90 -9.57 4.57 -10.39
N GLU A 91 -10.91 4.57 -10.46
CA GLU A 91 -11.61 3.39 -10.95
C GLU A 91 -11.25 3.09 -12.39
N SER A 92 -11.14 4.13 -13.23
CA SER A 92 -10.76 3.93 -14.62
C SER A 92 -9.40 3.28 -14.72
N ARG A 93 -8.47 3.73 -13.88
CA ARG A 93 -7.12 3.15 -13.89
C ARG A 93 -7.13 1.70 -13.44
N LEU A 94 -7.88 1.38 -12.40
CA LEU A 94 -7.93 0.01 -11.91
C LEU A 94 -8.52 -0.93 -12.98
N ILE A 95 -9.56 -0.48 -13.66
CA ILE A 95 -10.17 -1.26 -14.71
C ILE A 95 -9.19 -1.45 -15.86
N GLU A 96 -8.50 -0.37 -16.26
CA GLU A 96 -7.55 -0.45 -17.33
C GLU A 96 -6.40 -1.40 -16.99
N LEU A 97 -5.99 -1.46 -15.74
CA LEU A 97 -4.92 -2.33 -15.31
C LEU A 97 -5.41 -3.76 -15.01
N GLY A 98 -6.70 -4.00 -15.14
CA GLY A 98 -7.26 -5.33 -14.90
C GLY A 98 -7.27 -5.73 -13.44
N ARG A 99 -7.33 -4.76 -12.54
CA ARG A 99 -7.28 -5.06 -11.11
C ARG A 99 -8.66 -5.32 -10.56
N VAL A 100 -8.76 -6.36 -9.75
CA VAL A 100 -10.02 -6.70 -9.10
C VAL A 100 -10.13 -5.87 -7.82
N TYR A 101 -11.25 -5.25 -7.61
CA TYR A 101 -11.49 -4.48 -6.40
C TYR A 101 -12.97 -4.53 -6.04
N LYS A 102 -13.27 -4.25 -4.77
CA LYS A 102 -14.65 -4.15 -4.31
C LYS A 102 -14.94 -2.70 -4.01
N LYS A 103 -16.18 -2.30 -4.22
CA LYS A 103 -16.60 -0.93 -4.00
C LYS A 103 -17.72 -0.91 -3.00
N LYS A 104 -17.65 0.01 -2.05
CA LYS A 104 -18.69 0.15 -1.05
C LYS A 104 -18.99 1.63 -0.86
N VAL A 105 -20.28 1.96 -0.88
CA VAL A 105 -20.70 3.34 -0.62
C VAL A 105 -21.28 3.34 0.78
N ILE A 106 -20.83 4.29 1.62
CA ILE A 106 -21.28 4.36 3.00
C ILE A 106 -22.42 5.37 3.05
N PRO A 107 -23.65 4.92 3.28
CA PRO A 107 -24.79 5.84 3.27
C PRO A 107 -24.67 6.82 4.42
N GLY A 108 -25.00 8.06 4.16
CA GLY A 108 -25.05 9.06 5.21
C GLY A 108 -23.73 9.73 5.49
N PHE A 109 -22.61 9.24 4.94
CA PHE A 109 -21.33 9.86 5.19
C PHE A 109 -20.68 10.38 3.92
N ASN A 110 -21.29 10.16 2.77
CA ASN A 110 -20.72 10.63 1.49
C ASN A 110 -19.32 10.12 1.27
N VAL A 111 -19.09 8.86 1.61
CA VAL A 111 -17.79 8.24 1.45
C VAL A 111 -17.94 7.00 0.58
N THR A 112 -17.06 6.86 -0.38
CA THR A 112 -16.96 5.65 -1.19
C THR A 112 -15.62 5.00 -0.88
N GLN A 113 -15.63 3.69 -0.69
CA GLN A 113 -14.44 2.94 -0.38
C GLN A 113 -14.16 1.93 -1.47
N LEU A 114 -12.90 1.82 -1.85
CA LEU A 114 -12.44 0.77 -2.75
C LEU A 114 -11.50 -0.13 -1.97
N PHE A 115 -11.61 -1.44 -2.17
CA PHE A 115 -10.80 -2.41 -1.43
C PHE A 115 -10.02 -3.29 -2.38
N LEU A 116 -8.71 -3.36 -2.17
CA LEU A 116 -7.82 -4.22 -2.93
C LEU A 116 -6.94 -4.99 -1.95
N HIS A 117 -6.11 -5.88 -2.46
CA HIS A 117 -5.09 -6.53 -1.66
C HIS A 117 -3.75 -6.35 -2.35
N ASP A 118 -2.72 -6.12 -1.56
CA ASP A 118 -1.38 -5.96 -2.10
C ASP A 118 -0.70 -7.33 -2.25
N PRO A 119 0.52 -7.38 -2.77
CA PRO A 119 1.18 -8.67 -3.01
C PRO A 119 1.48 -9.52 -1.77
N ILE A 120 1.48 -8.93 -0.57
CA ILE A 120 1.67 -9.73 0.63
C ILE A 120 0.32 -10.10 1.27
N GLY A 121 -0.78 -9.75 0.62
CA GLY A 121 -2.10 -10.07 1.15
C GLY A 121 -2.67 -9.03 2.09
N LEU A 122 -2.00 -7.90 2.28
CA LEU A 122 -2.52 -6.83 3.13
C LEU A 122 -3.65 -6.13 2.41
N GLY A 123 -4.75 -5.90 3.10
CA GLY A 123 -5.84 -5.13 2.52
C GLY A 123 -5.47 -3.67 2.36
N VAL A 124 -5.87 -3.08 1.25
CA VAL A 124 -5.64 -1.66 1.00
C VAL A 124 -7.00 -1.06 0.72
N GLU A 125 -7.40 -0.12 1.56
CA GLU A 125 -8.68 0.54 1.44
C GLU A 125 -8.43 1.97 0.97
N LEU A 126 -9.11 2.40 -0.08
CA LEU A 126 -8.99 3.76 -0.56
C LEU A 126 -10.30 4.46 -0.23
N ASN A 127 -10.22 5.56 0.51
CA ASN A 127 -11.40 6.29 0.95
C ASN A 127 -11.53 7.60 0.19
N PHE A 128 -12.68 7.78 -0.46
CA PHE A 128 -12.96 8.97 -1.24
C PHE A 128 -14.17 9.68 -0.62
N SER A 129 -14.04 10.96 -0.32
CA SER A 129 -15.20 11.72 0.11
C SER A 129 -15.94 12.14 -1.15
N GLU A 130 -17.27 12.35 -0.99
CA GLU A 130 -18.04 12.68 -2.15
C GLU A 130 -17.65 13.98 -2.76
N SER A 131 -17.06 14.86 -2.02
CA SER A 131 -16.66 16.13 -2.58
C SER A 131 -15.31 16.04 -3.26
N SER A 132 -14.70 14.90 -3.31
CA SER A 132 -13.36 14.76 -3.89
C SER A 132 -13.41 14.71 -5.41
#